data_337b5017ff9e1568c92d62200ca841a7
#
_entry.id   337b5017ff9e1568c92d62200ca841a7
#
_cell.length_a   1.000
_cell.length_b   1.000
_cell.length_c   1.000
_cell.angle_alpha   90.00
_cell.angle_beta   90.00
_cell.angle_gamma   90.00
#
_symmetry.space_group_name_H-M   'P 1'
#
loop_
_entity.id
_entity.type
_entity.pdbx_description
1 polymer ?
#
loop_
_entity_poly.entity_id
_entity_poly.type
_entity_poly.pdbx_seq_one_letter_code
_entity_poly.pdbx_strand_id
1 'polypeptide(L)'
;MTSKIKQTLCTAAAGAMLAALLAAPAQAAASHLTPDSTVTELHGNEGIVGSGFDSWDRGTLLPEQPWEYPRWSLRRYIGAPVDDAVAALNLVIDNYNQGVQVTYPLYTAEEIAADPTRASAELYYFPAKQPGAKYALVLSGNMMERTARIKEGCSAVAQLHEMGYAAFILNYRVGRELKDNANYQDLVRAVQYITDHAGELQVDPEDYALMGFSSGGQLCAIFGTGRMGYKNYGLPKPGALLLAYPILNYVYGKPILFYLYDGARPGDHLAPGDYYYNIEIPAEATADFPATFHWYGRNDSSLKGMFPQWQSQALDEALERFGVPHQLVIYDKAPHGSGNGAGTDAAGWLYDAVSFWEAVTA
;
A
#
# COMPACT_ATOMS: atom_id res chain seq x y z
N MET A 1 84.17 -23.61 10.22
CA MET A 1 84.17 -22.25 10.74
C MET A 1 82.72 -21.87 11.07
N THR A 2 82.46 -21.71 12.30
CA THR A 2 81.18 -21.68 12.99
C THR A 2 80.58 -20.32 12.97
N SER A 3 79.28 -20.23 12.56
CA SER A 3 78.48 -19.05 12.81
C SER A 3 77.23 -19.45 13.62
N LYS A 4 77.19 -18.98 14.84
CA LYS A 4 76.07 -19.18 15.78
C LYS A 4 74.92 -18.24 15.44
N ILE A 5 73.80 -18.82 15.10
CA ILE A 5 72.56 -18.11 14.93
C ILE A 5 71.99 -17.93 16.34
N LYS A 6 71.83 -16.69 16.75
CA LYS A 6 71.10 -16.31 17.95
C LYS A 6 69.57 -16.30 17.63
N GLN A 7 68.82 -17.21 18.24
CA GLN A 7 67.42 -17.18 18.27
C GLN A 7 66.95 -16.07 19.27
N THR A 8 66.29 -15.06 18.78
CA THR A 8 65.60 -14.07 19.60
C THR A 8 64.15 -14.53 19.74
N LEU A 9 63.77 -14.90 20.94
CA LEU A 9 62.38 -15.15 21.33
C LEU A 9 61.62 -13.82 21.35
N CYS A 10 60.67 -13.64 20.45
CA CYS A 10 59.63 -12.64 20.55
C CYS A 10 58.47 -13.21 21.38
N THR A 11 58.37 -12.80 22.63
CA THR A 11 57.18 -13.02 23.43
C THR A 11 56.08 -12.04 22.95
N ALA A 12 55.12 -12.59 22.25
CA ALA A 12 53.88 -11.85 21.93
C ALA A 12 53.02 -11.75 23.16
N ALA A 13 52.96 -10.57 23.74
CA ALA A 13 51.94 -10.24 24.75
C ALA A 13 50.61 -10.11 24.05
N ALA A 14 49.78 -11.12 24.19
CA ALA A 14 48.35 -11.03 23.80
C ALA A 14 47.64 -10.12 24.81
N GLY A 15 47.53 -8.84 24.46
CA GLY A 15 46.66 -7.91 25.16
C GLY A 15 45.20 -8.26 24.83
N ALA A 16 44.53 -8.90 25.78
CA ALA A 16 43.08 -9.02 25.75
C ALA A 16 42.46 -7.62 25.92
N MET A 17 42.11 -6.99 24.79
CA MET A 17 41.18 -5.88 24.82
C MET A 17 39.77 -6.43 25.18
N LEU A 18 39.45 -6.34 26.46
CA LEU A 18 38.06 -6.47 26.93
C LEU A 18 37.34 -5.23 26.38
N ALA A 19 36.72 -5.34 25.21
CA ALA A 19 35.75 -4.37 24.75
C ALA A 19 34.57 -4.48 25.72
N ALA A 20 34.52 -3.57 26.70
CA ALA A 20 33.32 -3.32 27.45
C ALA A 20 32.28 -2.84 26.44
N LEU A 21 31.42 -3.73 25.98
CA LEU A 21 30.14 -3.37 25.41
C LEU A 21 29.42 -2.58 26.52
N LEU A 22 29.53 -1.27 26.48
CA LEU A 22 28.59 -0.41 27.15
C LEU A 22 27.24 -0.76 26.51
N ALA A 23 26.47 -1.60 27.15
CA ALA A 23 25.08 -1.81 26.83
C ALA A 23 24.46 -0.39 26.88
N ALA A 24 24.09 0.15 25.73
CA ALA A 24 23.23 1.33 25.70
C ALA A 24 22.05 1.02 26.62
N PRO A 25 21.61 1.97 27.45
CA PRO A 25 20.43 1.73 28.29
C PRO A 25 19.35 1.19 27.39
N ALA A 26 18.76 0.05 27.78
CA ALA A 26 17.65 -0.54 27.03
C ALA A 26 16.60 0.56 26.89
N GLN A 27 16.43 1.04 25.65
CA GLN A 27 15.40 2.04 25.34
C GLN A 27 14.07 1.43 25.76
N ALA A 28 13.25 2.16 26.49
CA ALA A 28 11.95 1.66 26.89
C ALA A 28 11.17 1.33 25.60
N ALA A 29 10.55 0.16 25.57
CA ALA A 29 9.75 -0.23 24.40
C ALA A 29 8.65 0.81 24.14
N ALA A 30 8.46 1.20 22.88
CA ALA A 30 7.40 2.09 22.47
C ALA A 30 6.03 1.48 22.83
N SER A 31 5.15 2.29 23.42
CA SER A 31 3.85 1.83 23.92
C SER A 31 2.82 1.70 22.81
N HIS A 32 1.93 0.74 22.94
CA HIS A 32 0.78 0.57 22.04
C HIS A 32 -0.18 1.77 22.09
N LEU A 33 -0.83 2.00 20.96
CA LEU A 33 -1.95 2.92 20.82
C LEU A 33 -3.27 2.21 21.11
N THR A 34 -4.28 3.00 21.47
CA THR A 34 -5.66 2.55 21.64
C THR A 34 -6.58 3.38 20.74
N PRO A 35 -7.81 2.96 20.48
CA PRO A 35 -8.80 3.78 19.78
C PRO A 35 -9.05 5.15 20.43
N ASP A 36 -8.78 5.29 21.73
CA ASP A 36 -8.95 6.53 22.47
C ASP A 36 -7.66 7.38 22.55
N SER A 37 -6.52 6.85 22.07
CA SER A 37 -5.30 7.63 21.86
C SER A 37 -5.56 8.78 20.90
N THR A 38 -4.90 9.90 21.11
CA THR A 38 -5.07 11.09 20.28
C THR A 38 -4.21 11.03 19.00
N VAL A 39 -4.56 11.84 18.02
CA VAL A 39 -3.73 12.04 16.82
C VAL A 39 -2.33 12.54 17.19
N THR A 40 -2.20 13.40 18.22
CA THR A 40 -0.89 13.82 18.74
C THR A 40 -0.07 12.63 19.26
N GLU A 41 -0.70 11.72 20.01
CA GLU A 41 -0.01 10.51 20.50
C GLU A 41 0.41 9.59 19.37
N LEU A 42 -0.41 9.44 18.31
CA LEU A 42 -0.02 8.71 17.12
C LEU A 42 1.25 9.30 16.47
N HIS A 43 1.24 10.59 16.21
CA HIS A 43 2.37 11.26 15.51
C HIS A 43 3.61 11.43 16.37
N GLY A 44 3.47 11.37 17.69
CA GLY A 44 4.58 11.43 18.64
C GLY A 44 5.03 10.04 19.15
N ASN A 45 4.38 8.96 18.74
CA ASN A 45 4.73 7.62 19.20
C ASN A 45 6.10 7.22 18.67
N GLU A 46 7.00 6.83 19.56
CA GLU A 46 8.38 6.50 19.22
C GLU A 46 8.49 5.33 18.24
N GLY A 47 7.64 4.32 18.37
CA GLY A 47 7.61 3.18 17.45
C GLY A 47 7.16 3.55 16.06
N ILE A 48 6.18 4.46 15.93
CA ILE A 48 5.71 4.97 14.65
C ILE A 48 6.79 5.85 13.99
N VAL A 49 7.32 6.83 14.73
CA VAL A 49 8.35 7.75 14.20
C VAL A 49 9.64 7.00 13.89
N GLY A 50 10.09 6.15 14.81
CA GLY A 50 11.36 5.43 14.67
C GLY A 50 11.34 4.34 13.60
N SER A 51 10.17 3.77 13.27
CA SER A 51 10.01 2.84 12.15
C SER A 51 10.05 3.51 10.77
N GLY A 52 9.93 4.83 10.71
CA GLY A 52 9.77 5.58 9.47
C GLY A 52 8.36 5.51 8.86
N PHE A 53 7.40 4.87 9.55
CA PHE A 53 6.02 4.81 9.08
C PHE A 53 5.41 6.22 9.06
N ASP A 54 5.05 6.70 7.86
CA ASP A 54 4.38 7.98 7.74
C ASP A 54 2.92 7.88 8.18
N SER A 55 2.65 8.34 9.39
CA SER A 55 1.32 8.34 9.98
C SER A 55 0.44 9.51 9.51
N TRP A 56 0.96 10.40 8.68
CA TRP A 56 0.19 11.48 8.07
C TRP A 56 -0.45 11.01 6.76
N ASP A 57 -1.75 11.20 6.62
CA ASP A 57 -2.40 11.11 5.32
C ASP A 57 -1.96 12.33 4.48
N ARG A 58 -0.88 12.19 3.73
CA ARG A 58 -0.34 13.26 2.88
C ARG A 58 -1.32 13.64 1.79
N GLY A 59 -1.44 14.93 1.53
CA GLY A 59 -2.23 15.47 0.44
C GLY A 59 -2.13 16.98 0.34
N THR A 60 -2.34 17.49 -0.87
CA THR A 60 -2.16 18.91 -1.20
C THR A 60 -3.43 19.74 -1.07
N LEU A 61 -4.60 19.11 -0.82
CA LEU A 61 -5.91 19.77 -0.96
C LEU A 61 -6.59 20.23 0.30
N LEU A 62 -6.24 19.70 1.46
CA LEU A 62 -6.84 20.26 2.65
C LEU A 62 -6.04 21.50 3.06
N PRO A 63 -6.71 22.64 3.23
CA PRO A 63 -6.11 23.72 4.00
C PRO A 63 -5.70 23.14 5.33
N GLU A 64 -4.62 23.68 5.90
CA GLU A 64 -4.03 23.33 7.18
C GLU A 64 -5.05 22.63 8.08
N GLN A 65 -4.75 21.39 8.49
CA GLN A 65 -5.61 20.54 9.29
C GLN A 65 -6.26 21.38 10.40
N PRO A 66 -7.57 21.28 10.67
CA PRO A 66 -8.19 22.08 11.69
C PRO A 66 -7.35 21.99 12.97
N TRP A 67 -7.03 23.12 13.59
CA TRP A 67 -6.21 23.18 14.81
C TRP A 67 -6.69 22.27 15.97
N GLU A 68 -7.94 21.79 15.92
CA GLU A 68 -8.50 20.81 16.85
C GLU A 68 -8.12 19.37 16.56
N TYR A 69 -7.71 19.09 15.32
CA TYR A 69 -7.42 17.74 14.85
C TYR A 69 -6.38 16.96 15.69
N PRO A 70 -5.32 17.60 16.19
CA PRO A 70 -4.35 16.92 17.04
C PRO A 70 -4.95 16.30 18.32
N ARG A 71 -6.06 16.86 18.80
CA ARG A 71 -6.72 16.42 20.05
C ARG A 71 -7.82 15.39 19.83
N TRP A 72 -8.14 15.07 18.59
CA TRP A 72 -9.14 14.04 18.32
C TRP A 72 -8.56 12.67 18.73
N SER A 73 -9.44 11.82 19.28
CA SER A 73 -9.12 10.41 19.44
C SER A 73 -9.03 9.74 18.06
N LEU A 74 -8.27 8.65 17.97
CA LEU A 74 -8.18 7.85 16.76
C LEU A 74 -9.57 7.33 16.34
N ARG A 75 -10.44 7.01 17.32
CA ARG A 75 -11.84 6.66 17.06
C ARG A 75 -12.59 7.73 16.29
N ARG A 76 -12.43 8.99 16.66
CA ARG A 76 -13.05 10.12 15.94
C ARG A 76 -12.38 10.38 14.59
N TYR A 77 -11.06 10.21 14.52
CA TYR A 77 -10.26 10.48 13.33
C TYR A 77 -10.48 9.45 12.23
N ILE A 78 -10.42 8.15 12.59
CA ILE A 78 -10.46 7.02 11.65
C ILE A 78 -11.92 6.61 11.38
N GLY A 79 -12.77 6.64 12.39
CA GLY A 79 -14.16 6.19 12.32
C GLY A 79 -14.32 4.70 12.55
N ALA A 80 -15.29 4.07 11.88
CA ALA A 80 -15.66 2.67 12.11
C ALA A 80 -14.51 1.64 12.07
N PRO A 81 -13.53 1.69 11.16
CA PRO A 81 -12.45 0.70 11.12
C PRO A 81 -11.32 0.97 12.13
N VAL A 82 -11.55 1.75 13.20
CA VAL A 82 -10.52 2.17 14.15
C VAL A 82 -9.81 1.01 14.84
N ASP A 83 -10.54 -0.03 15.20
CA ASP A 83 -9.94 -1.14 15.96
C ASP A 83 -8.92 -1.89 15.11
N ASP A 84 -9.22 -2.19 13.85
CA ASP A 84 -8.28 -2.80 12.90
C ASP A 84 -7.13 -1.85 12.53
N ALA A 85 -7.43 -0.57 12.30
CA ALA A 85 -6.38 0.40 11.99
C ALA A 85 -5.38 0.54 13.15
N VAL A 86 -5.86 0.58 14.39
CA VAL A 86 -5.01 0.62 15.59
C VAL A 86 -4.24 -0.68 15.76
N ALA A 87 -4.85 -1.83 15.46
CA ALA A 87 -4.13 -3.11 15.46
C ALA A 87 -2.94 -3.10 14.50
N ALA A 88 -3.10 -2.60 13.27
CA ALA A 88 -1.99 -2.47 12.33
C ALA A 88 -0.92 -1.46 12.80
N LEU A 89 -1.32 -0.33 13.37
CA LEU A 89 -0.36 0.62 13.95
C LEU A 89 0.44 -0.02 15.10
N ASN A 90 -0.19 -0.86 15.90
CA ASN A 90 0.50 -1.60 16.95
C ASN A 90 1.43 -2.68 16.39
N LEU A 91 1.12 -3.29 15.24
CA LEU A 91 2.10 -4.15 14.54
C LEU A 91 3.33 -3.37 14.09
N VAL A 92 3.18 -2.12 13.63
CA VAL A 92 4.33 -1.24 13.34
C VAL A 92 5.17 -1.01 14.58
N ILE A 93 4.53 -0.72 15.72
CA ILE A 93 5.21 -0.50 17.00
C ILE A 93 5.93 -1.78 17.48
N ASP A 94 5.28 -2.93 17.36
CA ASP A 94 5.86 -4.22 17.75
C ASP A 94 7.08 -4.57 16.89
N ASN A 95 6.98 -4.37 15.56
CA ASN A 95 8.10 -4.58 14.66
C ASN A 95 9.27 -3.65 14.99
N TYR A 96 9.01 -2.37 15.24
CA TYR A 96 10.03 -1.44 15.69
C TYR A 96 10.71 -1.89 17.00
N ASN A 97 9.91 -2.27 18.00
CA ASN A 97 10.43 -2.76 19.29
C ASN A 97 11.29 -4.03 19.16
N GLN A 98 11.02 -4.83 18.13
CA GLN A 98 11.76 -6.06 17.81
C GLN A 98 12.95 -5.82 16.87
N GLY A 99 13.15 -4.59 16.39
CA GLY A 99 14.20 -4.25 15.42
C GLY A 99 13.90 -4.76 14.00
N VAL A 100 12.64 -5.07 13.69
CA VAL A 100 12.19 -5.44 12.36
C VAL A 100 11.96 -4.18 11.52
N GLN A 101 12.57 -4.14 10.34
CA GLN A 101 12.40 -3.01 9.42
C GLN A 101 10.96 -2.99 8.89
N VAL A 102 10.32 -1.83 8.98
CA VAL A 102 8.95 -1.59 8.49
C VAL A 102 8.96 -0.83 7.17
N THR A 103 9.79 0.19 7.04
CA THR A 103 9.79 1.11 5.91
C THR A 103 10.92 0.80 4.94
N TYR A 104 10.57 0.66 3.66
CA TYR A 104 11.49 0.36 2.56
C TYR A 104 11.34 1.44 1.48
N PRO A 105 12.40 2.25 1.22
CA PRO A 105 12.37 3.19 0.11
C PRO A 105 12.36 2.45 -1.22
N LEU A 106 11.55 2.90 -2.17
CA LEU A 106 11.45 2.27 -3.50
C LEU A 106 12.54 2.71 -4.46
N TYR A 107 13.16 3.86 -4.20
CA TYR A 107 14.13 4.48 -5.09
C TYR A 107 15.47 4.69 -4.39
N THR A 108 16.55 4.60 -5.16
CA THR A 108 17.90 4.86 -4.64
C THR A 108 18.14 6.33 -4.33
N ALA A 109 19.17 6.64 -3.57
CA ALA A 109 19.56 8.02 -3.28
C ALA A 109 19.86 8.83 -4.55
N GLU A 110 20.43 8.21 -5.58
CA GLU A 110 20.71 8.81 -6.88
C GLU A 110 19.41 9.11 -7.64
N GLU A 111 18.46 8.19 -7.63
CA GLU A 111 17.15 8.39 -8.26
C GLU A 111 16.35 9.49 -7.57
N ILE A 112 16.42 9.58 -6.23
CA ILE A 112 15.79 10.64 -5.44
C ILE A 112 16.49 12.00 -5.69
N ALA A 113 17.81 12.03 -5.82
CA ALA A 113 18.53 13.25 -6.15
C ALA A 113 18.17 13.79 -7.55
N ALA A 114 17.88 12.89 -8.51
CA ALA A 114 17.43 13.25 -9.86
C ALA A 114 15.95 13.71 -9.88
N ASP A 115 15.11 13.14 -9.06
CA ASP A 115 13.70 13.48 -8.90
C ASP A 115 13.30 13.41 -7.42
N PRO A 116 13.34 14.54 -6.68
CA PRO A 116 13.04 14.56 -5.24
C PRO A 116 11.64 14.09 -4.87
N THR A 117 10.67 14.06 -5.80
CA THR A 117 9.32 13.56 -5.53
C THR A 117 9.32 12.06 -5.22
N ARG A 118 10.35 11.33 -5.67
CA ARG A 118 10.53 9.89 -5.40
C ARG A 118 10.76 9.56 -3.94
N ALA A 119 11.17 10.54 -3.13
CA ALA A 119 11.37 10.34 -1.70
C ALA A 119 10.07 10.01 -0.94
N SER A 120 8.90 10.34 -1.52
CA SER A 120 7.60 10.02 -0.93
C SER A 120 7.08 8.62 -1.26
N ALA A 121 7.74 7.90 -2.18
CA ALA A 121 7.33 6.56 -2.58
C ALA A 121 8.04 5.49 -1.74
N GLU A 122 7.28 4.81 -0.89
CA GLU A 122 7.79 3.86 0.11
C GLU A 122 6.85 2.65 0.23
N LEU A 123 7.42 1.51 0.62
CA LEU A 123 6.67 0.35 1.07
C LEU A 123 6.69 0.27 2.60
N TYR A 124 5.53 0.01 3.20
CA TYR A 124 5.43 -0.36 4.59
C TYR A 124 5.11 -1.84 4.70
N TYR A 125 6.02 -2.59 5.30
CA TYR A 125 5.97 -4.04 5.37
C TYR A 125 5.43 -4.54 6.70
N PHE A 126 4.53 -5.49 6.62
CA PHE A 126 3.93 -6.23 7.73
C PHE A 126 4.21 -7.72 7.52
N PRO A 127 5.23 -8.28 8.17
CA PRO A 127 5.61 -9.67 8.00
C PRO A 127 4.47 -10.61 8.39
N ALA A 128 4.35 -11.72 7.68
CA ALA A 128 3.46 -12.80 8.10
C ALA A 128 4.00 -13.51 9.35
N LYS A 129 3.14 -14.23 10.03
CA LYS A 129 3.53 -15.06 11.20
C LYS A 129 4.43 -16.24 10.80
N GLN A 130 4.38 -16.65 9.55
CA GLN A 130 5.20 -17.74 9.00
C GLN A 130 5.96 -17.25 7.75
N PRO A 131 7.24 -17.60 7.60
CA PRO A 131 8.01 -17.26 6.42
C PRO A 131 7.46 -17.95 5.17
N GLY A 132 7.62 -17.32 4.02
CA GLY A 132 7.17 -17.85 2.73
C GLY A 132 5.65 -17.78 2.52
N ALA A 133 4.93 -16.98 3.30
CA ALA A 133 3.52 -16.75 3.08
C ALA A 133 3.27 -15.93 1.81
N LYS A 134 2.14 -16.16 1.15
CA LYS A 134 1.62 -15.25 0.13
C LYS A 134 1.46 -13.84 0.70
N TYR A 135 1.50 -12.84 -0.15
CA TYR A 135 1.36 -11.44 0.29
C TYR A 135 0.30 -10.67 -0.49
N ALA A 136 -0.21 -9.63 0.11
CA ALA A 136 -1.01 -8.63 -0.55
C ALA A 136 -0.30 -7.27 -0.55
N LEU A 137 -0.26 -6.60 -1.71
CA LEU A 137 0.17 -5.22 -1.85
C LEU A 137 -1.07 -4.32 -1.87
N VAL A 138 -1.20 -3.47 -0.86
CA VAL A 138 -2.40 -2.65 -0.60
C VAL A 138 -2.18 -1.21 -1.05
N LEU A 139 -3.08 -0.73 -1.90
CA LEU A 139 -3.11 0.64 -2.42
C LEU A 139 -4.37 1.35 -1.92
N SER A 140 -4.20 2.31 -1.03
CA SER A 140 -5.31 3.13 -0.53
C SER A 140 -5.79 4.13 -1.56
N GLY A 141 -7.07 4.50 -1.50
CA GLY A 141 -7.67 5.50 -2.37
C GLY A 141 -7.46 6.92 -1.87
N ASN A 142 -8.36 7.76 -2.29
CA ASN A 142 -8.56 9.17 -2.00
C ASN A 142 -8.24 10.11 -3.17
N MET A 143 -8.80 9.78 -4.33
CA MET A 143 -8.82 10.61 -5.54
C MET A 143 -7.44 10.98 -6.10
N MET A 144 -6.40 10.20 -5.79
CA MET A 144 -5.00 10.50 -6.16
C MET A 144 -4.45 11.82 -5.58
N GLU A 145 -5.19 12.43 -4.66
CA GLU A 145 -4.77 13.68 -4.02
C GLU A 145 -3.99 13.45 -2.75
N ARG A 146 -4.28 12.34 -2.13
CA ARG A 146 -3.65 11.82 -0.93
C ARG A 146 -3.95 10.33 -0.82
N THR A 147 -3.44 9.68 0.20
CA THR A 147 -3.75 8.29 0.49
C THR A 147 -4.53 8.18 1.80
N ALA A 148 -5.63 7.44 1.82
CA ALA A 148 -6.38 7.12 3.05
C ALA A 148 -5.71 5.93 3.77
N ARG A 149 -4.40 6.00 3.94
CA ARG A 149 -3.52 4.91 4.36
C ARG A 149 -3.93 4.29 5.69
N ILE A 150 -4.24 5.13 6.68
CA ILE A 150 -4.63 4.64 8.00
C ILE A 150 -6.01 3.99 7.97
N LYS A 151 -6.97 4.63 7.33
CA LYS A 151 -8.34 4.12 7.31
C LYS A 151 -8.51 2.88 6.42
N GLU A 152 -7.91 2.87 5.24
CA GLU A 152 -8.06 1.78 4.26
C GLU A 152 -6.89 0.79 4.36
N GLY A 153 -5.65 1.27 4.24
CA GLY A 153 -4.46 0.42 4.25
C GLY A 153 -4.26 -0.32 5.56
N CYS A 154 -4.16 0.39 6.68
CA CYS A 154 -3.94 -0.25 7.98
C CYS A 154 -5.07 -1.19 8.37
N SER A 155 -6.34 -0.82 8.14
CA SER A 155 -7.45 -1.70 8.49
C SER A 155 -7.46 -3.01 7.67
N ALA A 156 -7.07 -2.96 6.40
CA ALA A 156 -6.94 -4.15 5.57
C ALA A 156 -5.75 -5.02 6.00
N VAL A 157 -4.60 -4.39 6.27
CA VAL A 157 -3.39 -5.10 6.71
C VAL A 157 -3.60 -5.85 8.01
N ALA A 158 -4.33 -5.28 8.99
CA ALA A 158 -4.63 -5.96 10.24
C ALA A 158 -5.35 -7.28 10.01
N GLN A 159 -6.39 -7.28 9.16
CA GLN A 159 -7.15 -8.48 8.82
C GLN A 159 -6.32 -9.50 8.02
N LEU A 160 -5.53 -9.04 7.05
CA LEU A 160 -4.61 -9.90 6.29
C LEU A 160 -3.59 -10.60 7.21
N HIS A 161 -2.98 -9.85 8.12
CA HIS A 161 -2.04 -10.38 9.09
C HIS A 161 -2.72 -11.38 10.06
N GLU A 162 -3.95 -11.11 10.48
CA GLU A 162 -4.73 -12.05 11.29
C GLU A 162 -4.94 -13.37 10.55
N MET A 163 -5.27 -13.31 9.26
CA MET A 163 -5.43 -14.48 8.39
C MET A 163 -4.11 -15.18 8.02
N GLY A 164 -2.94 -14.62 8.40
CA GLY A 164 -1.64 -15.26 8.22
C GLY A 164 -0.86 -14.81 6.98
N TYR A 165 -1.32 -13.82 6.24
CA TYR A 165 -0.63 -13.27 5.07
C TYR A 165 0.40 -12.21 5.46
N ALA A 166 1.46 -12.09 4.66
CA ALA A 166 2.25 -10.89 4.65
C ALA A 166 1.48 -9.77 3.93
N ALA A 167 1.72 -8.53 4.32
CA ALA A 167 1.10 -7.40 3.66
C ALA A 167 2.07 -6.24 3.49
N PHE A 168 1.87 -5.49 2.42
CA PHE A 168 2.56 -4.23 2.16
C PHE A 168 1.54 -3.13 1.94
N ILE A 169 1.80 -1.95 2.47
CA ILE A 169 1.08 -0.74 2.05
C ILE A 169 2.02 0.05 1.14
N LEU A 170 1.57 0.34 -0.06
CA LEU A 170 2.29 1.24 -0.95
C LEU A 170 1.91 2.70 -0.65
N ASN A 171 2.89 3.47 -0.20
CA ASN A 171 2.81 4.91 -0.18
C ASN A 171 3.30 5.42 -1.54
N TYR A 172 2.39 5.72 -2.44
CA TYR A 172 2.70 6.17 -3.80
C TYR A 172 2.57 7.69 -3.93
N ARG A 173 3.22 8.27 -4.93
CA ARG A 173 3.15 9.71 -5.22
C ARG A 173 1.74 10.16 -5.57
N VAL A 174 1.33 11.31 -5.02
CA VAL A 174 -0.03 11.86 -5.16
C VAL A 174 -0.01 13.36 -5.40
N GLY A 175 -1.14 13.93 -5.79
CA GLY A 175 -1.33 15.36 -5.92
C GLY A 175 -0.37 16.00 -6.92
N ARG A 176 0.40 16.99 -6.49
CA ARG A 176 1.35 17.72 -7.36
C ARG A 176 2.56 16.92 -7.82
N GLU A 177 2.79 15.76 -7.21
CA GLU A 177 3.86 14.83 -7.57
C GLU A 177 3.49 13.93 -8.76
N LEU A 178 2.23 13.98 -9.21
CA LEU A 178 1.72 13.19 -10.33
C LEU A 178 2.18 13.76 -11.66
N LYS A 179 3.37 13.35 -12.10
CA LYS A 179 3.89 13.59 -13.45
C LYS A 179 4.18 12.24 -14.09
N ASP A 180 3.98 12.14 -15.38
CA ASP A 180 4.38 10.98 -16.17
C ASP A 180 3.92 9.62 -15.58
N ASN A 181 2.70 9.56 -15.07
CA ASN A 181 2.16 8.38 -14.37
C ASN A 181 2.95 7.98 -13.11
N ALA A 182 3.49 8.93 -12.36
CA ALA A 182 4.40 8.68 -11.24
C ALA A 182 3.86 7.65 -10.23
N ASN A 183 2.59 7.75 -9.84
CA ASN A 183 1.94 6.79 -8.94
C ASN A 183 1.84 5.38 -9.52
N TYR A 184 1.62 5.27 -10.83
CA TYR A 184 1.61 3.97 -11.50
C TYR A 184 3.03 3.39 -11.63
N GLN A 185 4.03 4.24 -11.89
CA GLN A 185 5.44 3.83 -11.85
C GLN A 185 5.84 3.33 -10.46
N ASP A 186 5.32 3.97 -9.39
CA ASP A 186 5.57 3.52 -8.01
C ASP A 186 4.98 2.13 -7.75
N LEU A 187 3.79 1.83 -8.28
CA LEU A 187 3.20 0.48 -8.20
C LEU A 187 4.08 -0.55 -8.93
N VAL A 188 4.48 -0.26 -10.16
CA VAL A 188 5.36 -1.15 -10.95
C VAL A 188 6.66 -1.40 -10.19
N ARG A 189 7.27 -0.33 -9.66
CA ARG A 189 8.51 -0.41 -8.88
C ARG A 189 8.32 -1.19 -7.59
N ALA A 190 7.18 -1.06 -6.91
CA ALA A 190 6.87 -1.80 -5.70
C ALA A 190 6.77 -3.31 -5.94
N VAL A 191 6.06 -3.73 -6.99
CA VAL A 191 5.97 -5.15 -7.35
C VAL A 191 7.35 -5.69 -7.73
N GLN A 192 8.13 -4.95 -8.53
CA GLN A 192 9.50 -5.33 -8.87
C GLN A 192 10.37 -5.48 -7.62
N TYR A 193 10.32 -4.51 -6.70
CA TYR A 193 11.09 -4.52 -5.47
C TYR A 193 10.77 -5.76 -4.62
N ILE A 194 9.48 -6.04 -4.40
CA ILE A 194 9.06 -7.19 -3.60
C ILE A 194 9.49 -8.50 -4.27
N THR A 195 9.36 -8.61 -5.59
CA THR A 195 9.77 -9.79 -6.36
C THR A 195 11.28 -10.03 -6.25
N ASP A 196 12.08 -8.98 -6.42
CA ASP A 196 13.55 -9.08 -6.38
C ASP A 196 14.08 -9.40 -4.97
N HIS A 197 13.35 -9.01 -3.91
CA HIS A 197 13.74 -9.17 -2.51
C HIS A 197 12.88 -10.20 -1.77
N ALA A 198 12.12 -11.04 -2.48
CA ALA A 198 11.16 -11.97 -1.87
C ALA A 198 11.80 -12.87 -0.80
N GLY A 199 13.03 -13.33 -1.04
CA GLY A 199 13.77 -14.14 -0.08
C GLY A 199 14.14 -13.39 1.21
N GLU A 200 14.52 -12.12 1.12
CA GLU A 200 14.85 -11.28 2.27
C GLU A 200 13.60 -10.89 3.04
N LEU A 201 12.51 -10.62 2.31
CA LEU A 201 11.20 -10.29 2.84
C LEU A 201 10.44 -11.52 3.34
N GLN A 202 10.96 -12.72 3.08
CA GLN A 202 10.34 -14.00 3.47
C GLN A 202 8.91 -14.16 2.98
N VAL A 203 8.62 -13.73 1.74
CA VAL A 203 7.32 -13.84 1.09
C VAL A 203 7.40 -14.75 -0.15
N ASP A 204 6.26 -15.32 -0.54
CA ASP A 204 6.11 -15.99 -1.82
C ASP A 204 5.84 -14.93 -2.90
N PRO A 205 6.70 -14.77 -3.94
CA PRO A 205 6.51 -13.80 -5.00
C PRO A 205 5.45 -14.22 -6.03
N GLU A 206 5.04 -15.48 -6.03
CA GLU A 206 4.01 -16.00 -6.91
C GLU A 206 2.62 -15.80 -6.28
N ASP A 207 1.61 -15.77 -7.11
CA ASP A 207 0.20 -15.75 -6.69
C ASP A 207 -0.20 -14.63 -5.70
N TYR A 208 0.57 -13.55 -5.64
CA TYR A 208 0.27 -12.42 -4.76
C TYR A 208 -1.04 -11.71 -5.12
N ALA A 209 -1.63 -11.00 -4.16
CA ALA A 209 -2.77 -10.15 -4.42
C ALA A 209 -2.37 -8.68 -4.57
N LEU A 210 -2.98 -7.97 -5.55
CA LEU A 210 -3.06 -6.52 -5.53
C LEU A 210 -4.41 -6.11 -4.96
N MET A 211 -4.38 -5.39 -3.84
CA MET A 211 -5.58 -4.89 -3.19
C MET A 211 -5.67 -3.38 -3.38
N GLY A 212 -6.80 -2.89 -3.86
CA GLY A 212 -6.96 -1.47 -4.10
C GLY A 212 -8.33 -0.93 -3.70
N PHE A 213 -8.32 0.25 -3.09
CA PHE A 213 -9.49 0.99 -2.68
C PHE A 213 -9.70 2.19 -3.59
N SER A 214 -10.92 2.41 -4.09
CA SER A 214 -11.27 3.62 -4.86
C SER A 214 -10.28 3.87 -6.01
N SER A 215 -9.56 4.99 -5.99
CA SER A 215 -8.50 5.31 -6.96
C SER A 215 -7.27 4.39 -6.85
N GLY A 216 -6.97 3.84 -5.69
CA GLY A 216 -5.96 2.78 -5.55
C GLY A 216 -6.38 1.50 -6.30
N GLY A 217 -7.68 1.20 -6.30
CA GLY A 217 -8.25 0.12 -7.09
C GLY A 217 -8.09 0.31 -8.60
N GLN A 218 -8.07 1.57 -9.07
CA GLN A 218 -7.76 1.87 -10.47
C GLN A 218 -6.34 1.45 -10.83
N LEU A 219 -5.35 1.83 -10.01
CA LEU A 219 -3.94 1.45 -10.27
C LEU A 219 -3.78 -0.07 -10.32
N CYS A 220 -4.40 -0.79 -9.39
CA CYS A 220 -4.40 -2.25 -9.38
C CYS A 220 -5.03 -2.83 -10.66
N ALA A 221 -6.16 -2.29 -11.09
CA ALA A 221 -6.86 -2.78 -12.28
C ALA A 221 -6.10 -2.46 -13.58
N ILE A 222 -5.45 -1.30 -13.69
CA ILE A 222 -4.55 -0.96 -14.82
C ILE A 222 -3.42 -1.97 -14.94
N PHE A 223 -2.90 -2.45 -13.81
CA PHE A 223 -1.82 -3.44 -13.78
C PHE A 223 -2.25 -4.80 -14.39
N GLY A 224 -3.56 -5.05 -14.48
CA GLY A 224 -4.12 -6.21 -15.19
C GLY A 224 -4.31 -6.02 -16.70
N THR A 225 -4.25 -4.79 -17.22
CA THR A 225 -4.58 -4.51 -18.62
C THR A 225 -3.50 -4.98 -19.61
N GLY A 226 -3.89 -5.25 -20.85
CA GLY A 226 -2.93 -5.60 -21.90
C GLY A 226 -2.03 -4.42 -22.28
N ARG A 227 -2.54 -3.19 -22.17
CA ARG A 227 -1.85 -1.99 -22.62
C ARG A 227 -0.76 -1.51 -21.68
N MET A 228 -1.02 -1.49 -20.37
CA MET A 228 -0.09 -0.99 -19.35
C MET A 228 0.22 -2.02 -18.26
N GLY A 229 -0.29 -3.25 -18.37
CA GLY A 229 -0.24 -4.21 -17.28
C GLY A 229 1.13 -4.86 -17.07
N TYR A 230 1.15 -5.76 -16.11
CA TYR A 230 2.32 -6.47 -15.59
C TYR A 230 3.25 -7.06 -16.67
N LYS A 231 2.67 -7.57 -17.78
CA LYS A 231 3.43 -8.15 -18.89
C LYS A 231 4.40 -7.18 -19.56
N ASN A 232 4.05 -5.89 -19.61
CA ASN A 232 4.88 -4.87 -20.25
C ASN A 232 6.16 -4.59 -19.46
N TYR A 233 6.19 -5.02 -18.20
CA TYR A 233 7.33 -4.84 -17.28
C TYR A 233 8.05 -6.16 -16.97
N GLY A 234 7.61 -7.27 -17.55
CA GLY A 234 8.18 -8.59 -17.27
C GLY A 234 7.92 -9.05 -15.83
N LEU A 235 6.87 -8.54 -15.19
CA LEU A 235 6.52 -8.86 -13.82
C LEU A 235 5.58 -10.07 -13.73
N PRO A 236 5.57 -10.81 -12.60
CA PRO A 236 4.66 -11.92 -12.42
C PRO A 236 3.20 -11.43 -12.44
N LYS A 237 2.32 -12.30 -12.92
CA LYS A 237 0.88 -12.05 -12.92
C LYS A 237 0.38 -12.05 -11.47
N PRO A 238 -0.40 -11.05 -11.01
CA PRO A 238 -1.11 -11.17 -9.75
C PRO A 238 -2.01 -12.41 -9.73
N GLY A 239 -2.00 -13.17 -8.66
CA GLY A 239 -2.94 -14.28 -8.44
C GLY A 239 -4.37 -13.77 -8.39
N ALA A 240 -4.59 -12.60 -7.75
CA ALA A 240 -5.88 -11.91 -7.75
C ALA A 240 -5.77 -10.40 -7.64
N LEU A 241 -6.78 -9.70 -8.15
CA LEU A 241 -7.09 -8.30 -7.83
C LEU A 241 -8.24 -8.28 -6.82
N LEU A 242 -8.07 -7.58 -5.70
CA LEU A 242 -9.08 -7.43 -4.65
C LEU A 242 -9.49 -5.95 -4.58
N LEU A 243 -10.60 -5.58 -5.20
CA LEU A 243 -10.94 -4.19 -5.48
C LEU A 243 -12.17 -3.74 -4.68
N ALA A 244 -11.99 -2.78 -3.80
CA ALA A 244 -13.07 -2.19 -3.02
C ALA A 244 -13.54 -0.87 -3.66
N TYR A 245 -14.81 -0.80 -4.05
CA TYR A 245 -15.43 0.39 -4.69
C TYR A 245 -14.49 1.09 -5.70
N PRO A 246 -13.89 0.36 -6.65
CA PRO A 246 -12.84 0.89 -7.50
C PRO A 246 -13.38 1.97 -8.44
N ILE A 247 -12.53 2.93 -8.78
CA ILE A 247 -12.73 3.83 -9.91
C ILE A 247 -12.01 3.20 -11.10
N LEU A 248 -12.74 2.84 -12.15
CA LEU A 248 -12.20 2.10 -13.29
C LEU A 248 -12.15 2.91 -14.58
N ASN A 249 -12.80 4.05 -14.59
CA ASN A 249 -12.86 4.91 -15.76
C ASN A 249 -13.13 6.37 -15.36
N TYR A 250 -12.22 7.26 -15.72
CA TYR A 250 -12.40 8.70 -15.51
C TYR A 250 -13.03 9.41 -16.73
N VAL A 251 -13.19 8.72 -17.87
CA VAL A 251 -13.65 9.34 -19.11
C VAL A 251 -15.11 9.78 -19.00
N TYR A 252 -15.95 9.04 -18.28
CA TYR A 252 -17.38 9.35 -18.12
C TYR A 252 -17.67 10.46 -17.12
N GLY A 253 -16.79 10.70 -16.18
CA GLY A 253 -16.88 11.81 -15.26
C GLY A 253 -15.62 12.63 -15.38
N LYS A 254 -15.63 13.68 -16.20
CA LYS A 254 -14.55 14.68 -16.05
C LYS A 254 -14.58 15.10 -14.61
N PRO A 255 -13.63 14.69 -13.77
CA PRO A 255 -13.75 14.94 -12.33
C PRO A 255 -13.77 16.42 -12.12
N ILE A 256 -14.87 16.96 -11.59
CA ILE A 256 -14.96 18.36 -11.19
C ILE A 256 -13.78 18.79 -10.32
N LEU A 257 -13.21 17.84 -9.56
CA LEU A 257 -12.03 18.03 -8.73
C LEU A 257 -10.76 18.37 -9.53
N PHE A 258 -10.58 17.88 -10.74
CA PHE A 258 -9.44 18.27 -11.58
C PHE A 258 -9.53 19.72 -12.08
N TYR A 259 -10.74 20.32 -12.06
CA TYR A 259 -10.91 21.74 -12.37
C TYR A 259 -10.66 22.68 -11.17
N LEU A 260 -10.61 22.14 -9.97
CA LEU A 260 -10.36 22.93 -8.75
C LEU A 260 -8.87 23.16 -8.48
N TYR A 261 -8.00 22.44 -9.19
CA TYR A 261 -6.56 22.58 -9.07
C TYR A 261 -5.99 23.51 -10.12
N ASP A 262 -5.79 24.75 -9.74
CA ASP A 262 -4.85 25.74 -10.29
C ASP A 262 -4.74 25.79 -11.83
N GLY A 263 -5.84 25.50 -12.54
CA GLY A 263 -5.88 25.55 -14.00
C GLY A 263 -4.99 24.52 -14.74
N ALA A 264 -4.16 23.79 -14.01
CA ALA A 264 -3.39 22.69 -14.58
C ALA A 264 -4.31 21.47 -14.72
N ARG A 265 -4.74 21.18 -15.93
CA ARG A 265 -5.45 19.93 -16.24
C ARG A 265 -4.47 18.78 -16.02
N PRO A 266 -4.89 17.66 -15.43
CA PRO A 266 -4.06 16.46 -15.32
C PRO A 266 -3.48 15.97 -16.64
N GLY A 267 -3.92 16.46 -17.77
CA GLY A 267 -3.43 16.12 -19.10
C GLY A 267 -2.54 17.17 -19.76
N ASP A 268 -2.36 18.34 -19.18
CA ASP A 268 -1.61 19.41 -19.84
C ASP A 268 -0.09 19.13 -19.90
N HIS A 269 0.40 18.12 -19.17
CA HIS A 269 1.82 17.73 -19.13
C HIS A 269 2.07 16.33 -19.70
N LEU A 270 1.06 15.65 -20.24
CA LEU A 270 1.11 14.27 -20.65
C LEU A 270 0.77 14.13 -22.13
N ALA A 271 1.60 13.38 -22.85
CA ALA A 271 1.33 13.09 -24.24
C ALA A 271 -0.05 12.44 -24.39
N PRO A 272 -0.88 12.87 -25.36
CA PRO A 272 -2.15 12.21 -25.63
C PRO A 272 -1.90 10.74 -25.93
N GLY A 273 -2.51 9.84 -25.16
CA GLY A 273 -2.49 8.41 -25.42
C GLY A 273 -1.83 7.52 -24.36
N ASP A 274 -0.86 8.01 -23.61
CA ASP A 274 -0.06 7.17 -22.68
C ASP A 274 -0.39 7.38 -21.19
N TYR A 275 -1.40 8.17 -20.92
CA TYR A 275 -1.77 8.48 -19.55
C TYR A 275 -2.82 7.52 -19.01
N TYR A 276 -2.61 6.99 -17.80
CA TYR A 276 -3.50 5.98 -17.21
C TYR A 276 -4.94 6.47 -17.00
N TYR A 277 -5.18 7.78 -16.80
CA TYR A 277 -6.53 8.36 -16.75
C TYR A 277 -7.34 8.19 -18.04
N ASN A 278 -6.67 7.97 -19.17
CA ASN A 278 -7.32 7.76 -20.46
C ASN A 278 -7.61 6.28 -20.75
N ILE A 279 -7.34 5.39 -19.78
CA ILE A 279 -7.57 3.96 -19.94
C ILE A 279 -9.00 3.64 -19.50
N GLU A 280 -9.77 3.09 -20.44
CA GLU A 280 -11.03 2.41 -20.14
C GLU A 280 -10.73 0.96 -19.75
N ILE A 281 -10.51 0.70 -18.47
CA ILE A 281 -10.06 -0.60 -17.96
C ILE A 281 -10.93 -1.75 -18.48
N PRO A 282 -12.28 -1.67 -18.47
CA PRO A 282 -13.12 -2.73 -19.01
C PRO A 282 -12.87 -3.03 -20.51
N ALA A 283 -12.54 -2.00 -21.31
CA ALA A 283 -12.24 -2.16 -22.72
C ALA A 283 -10.84 -2.74 -22.99
N GLU A 284 -9.93 -2.58 -22.04
CA GLU A 284 -8.55 -3.09 -22.08
C GLU A 284 -8.38 -4.47 -21.39
N ALA A 285 -9.48 -5.05 -20.88
CA ALA A 285 -9.46 -6.40 -20.32
C ALA A 285 -9.25 -7.44 -21.42
N THR A 286 -8.49 -8.47 -21.11
CA THR A 286 -8.18 -9.60 -22.01
C THR A 286 -8.30 -10.91 -21.22
N ALA A 287 -8.17 -12.06 -21.87
CA ALA A 287 -8.11 -13.37 -21.20
C ALA A 287 -6.94 -13.51 -20.21
N ASP A 288 -5.93 -12.63 -20.33
CA ASP A 288 -4.79 -12.59 -19.42
C ASP A 288 -5.00 -11.70 -18.19
N PHE A 289 -6.15 -11.03 -18.09
CA PHE A 289 -6.46 -10.21 -16.93
C PHE A 289 -6.42 -11.08 -15.67
N PRO A 290 -5.92 -10.57 -14.53
CA PRO A 290 -5.91 -11.35 -13.29
C PRO A 290 -7.32 -11.69 -12.80
N ALA A 291 -7.47 -12.82 -12.10
CA ALA A 291 -8.70 -13.13 -11.39
C ALA A 291 -9.09 -11.95 -10.50
N THR A 292 -10.37 -11.60 -10.43
CA THR A 292 -10.77 -10.33 -9.81
C THR A 292 -11.97 -10.50 -8.88
N PHE A 293 -11.79 -10.19 -7.60
CA PHE A 293 -12.88 -9.93 -6.66
C PHE A 293 -13.08 -8.41 -6.58
N HIS A 294 -14.30 -7.95 -6.80
CA HIS A 294 -14.60 -6.52 -6.66
C HIS A 294 -15.99 -6.28 -6.09
N TRP A 295 -16.16 -5.12 -5.46
CA TRP A 295 -17.44 -4.75 -4.90
C TRP A 295 -17.69 -3.24 -4.94
N TYR A 296 -18.96 -2.88 -4.87
CA TYR A 296 -19.39 -1.49 -4.70
C TYR A 296 -20.67 -1.42 -3.84
N GLY A 297 -20.93 -0.24 -3.28
CA GLY A 297 -22.19 0.07 -2.61
C GLY A 297 -23.26 0.52 -3.59
N ARG A 298 -24.45 -0.09 -3.56
CA ARG A 298 -25.57 0.23 -4.46
C ARG A 298 -25.93 1.71 -4.48
N ASN A 299 -25.81 2.37 -3.32
CA ASN A 299 -26.15 3.76 -3.11
C ASN A 299 -24.90 4.65 -2.99
N ASP A 300 -23.76 4.22 -3.52
CA ASP A 300 -22.55 5.00 -3.55
C ASP A 300 -22.75 6.24 -4.43
N SER A 301 -23.09 7.35 -3.77
CA SER A 301 -23.35 8.66 -4.39
C SER A 301 -22.24 9.67 -4.09
N SER A 302 -21.21 9.25 -3.37
CA SER A 302 -20.15 10.13 -2.86
C SER A 302 -19.34 10.78 -3.97
N LEU A 303 -19.24 10.09 -5.10
CA LEU A 303 -18.53 10.55 -6.29
C LEU A 303 -19.52 10.92 -7.39
N LYS A 304 -20.20 12.05 -7.23
CA LYS A 304 -21.16 12.56 -8.22
C LYS A 304 -20.55 12.60 -9.61
N GLY A 305 -21.19 11.89 -10.56
CA GLY A 305 -20.76 11.84 -11.97
C GLY A 305 -19.70 10.78 -12.30
N MET A 306 -19.17 10.03 -11.33
CA MET A 306 -18.22 8.96 -11.61
C MET A 306 -18.85 7.56 -11.68
N PHE A 307 -20.03 7.38 -11.15
CA PHE A 307 -20.85 6.15 -11.23
C PHE A 307 -20.05 4.85 -11.07
N PRO A 308 -19.43 4.57 -9.88
CA PRO A 308 -18.66 3.36 -9.65
C PRO A 308 -19.43 2.08 -9.99
N GLN A 309 -20.75 2.10 -9.83
CA GLN A 309 -21.67 0.99 -10.13
C GLN A 309 -21.56 0.55 -11.60
N TRP A 310 -21.65 1.49 -12.53
CA TRP A 310 -21.60 1.17 -13.96
C TRP A 310 -20.22 0.71 -14.39
N GLN A 311 -19.18 1.28 -13.80
CA GLN A 311 -17.81 0.93 -14.08
C GLN A 311 -17.50 -0.51 -13.61
N SER A 312 -17.94 -0.87 -12.41
CA SER A 312 -17.79 -2.23 -11.89
C SER A 312 -18.59 -3.25 -12.69
N GLN A 313 -19.83 -2.91 -13.10
CA GLN A 313 -20.62 -3.79 -13.97
C GLN A 313 -19.97 -3.98 -15.35
N ALA A 314 -19.42 -2.91 -15.94
CA ALA A 314 -18.72 -3.01 -17.21
C ALA A 314 -17.45 -3.87 -17.12
N LEU A 315 -16.73 -3.83 -15.99
CA LEU A 315 -15.59 -4.73 -15.75
C LEU A 315 -16.07 -6.18 -15.62
N ASP A 316 -17.11 -6.43 -14.82
CA ASP A 316 -17.72 -7.75 -14.64
C ASP A 316 -18.10 -8.40 -15.99
N GLU A 317 -18.84 -7.65 -16.85
CA GLU A 317 -19.20 -8.09 -18.20
C GLU A 317 -17.97 -8.37 -19.09
N ALA A 318 -16.90 -7.57 -18.96
CA ALA A 318 -15.67 -7.78 -19.71
C ALA A 318 -14.95 -9.04 -19.26
N LEU A 319 -14.85 -9.28 -17.95
CA LEU A 319 -14.21 -10.48 -17.38
C LEU A 319 -14.98 -11.75 -17.75
N GLU A 320 -16.31 -11.72 -17.69
CA GLU A 320 -17.17 -12.82 -18.15
C GLU A 320 -16.92 -13.14 -19.64
N ARG A 321 -16.87 -12.11 -20.48
CA ARG A 321 -16.61 -12.27 -21.93
C ARG A 321 -15.30 -13.00 -22.23
N PHE A 322 -14.26 -12.77 -21.44
CA PHE A 322 -12.94 -13.36 -21.61
C PHE A 322 -12.74 -14.63 -20.79
N GLY A 323 -13.73 -15.06 -20.02
CA GLY A 323 -13.64 -16.25 -19.16
C GLY A 323 -12.64 -16.11 -18.02
N VAL A 324 -12.38 -14.87 -17.57
CA VAL A 324 -11.52 -14.60 -16.43
C VAL A 324 -12.29 -14.90 -15.14
N PRO A 325 -11.73 -15.66 -14.19
CA PRO A 325 -12.38 -15.86 -12.90
C PRO A 325 -12.66 -14.53 -12.19
N HIS A 326 -13.90 -14.28 -11.81
CA HIS A 326 -14.27 -13.01 -11.16
C HIS A 326 -15.47 -13.19 -10.24
N GLN A 327 -15.62 -12.25 -9.32
CA GLN A 327 -16.78 -12.16 -8.42
C GLN A 327 -17.09 -10.68 -8.15
N LEU A 328 -18.28 -10.24 -8.54
CA LEU A 328 -18.82 -8.93 -8.19
C LEU A 328 -19.80 -9.05 -7.03
N VAL A 329 -19.58 -8.26 -5.97
CA VAL A 329 -20.49 -8.15 -4.82
C VAL A 329 -21.07 -6.75 -4.75
N ILE A 330 -22.39 -6.66 -4.51
CA ILE A 330 -23.10 -5.39 -4.41
C ILE A 330 -23.70 -5.28 -3.00
N TYR A 331 -23.19 -4.33 -2.22
CA TYR A 331 -23.69 -4.06 -0.88
C TYR A 331 -24.75 -2.93 -0.91
N ASP A 332 -25.82 -3.09 -0.16
CA ASP A 332 -26.94 -2.11 -0.21
C ASP A 332 -26.64 -0.82 0.56
N LYS A 333 -25.82 -0.89 1.61
CA LYS A 333 -25.62 0.22 2.56
C LYS A 333 -24.19 0.73 2.65
N ALA A 334 -23.20 -0.01 2.12
CA ALA A 334 -21.81 0.39 2.21
C ALA A 334 -21.58 1.68 1.41
N PRO A 335 -21.14 2.78 2.04
CA PRO A 335 -20.80 4.00 1.31
C PRO A 335 -19.40 3.88 0.68
N HIS A 336 -19.10 4.80 -0.25
CA HIS A 336 -17.73 4.95 -0.74
C HIS A 336 -16.76 5.26 0.40
N GLY A 337 -15.54 4.71 0.34
CA GLY A 337 -14.52 4.98 1.35
C GLY A 337 -14.78 4.30 2.70
N SER A 338 -15.56 3.21 2.75
CA SER A 338 -15.81 2.46 3.99
C SER A 338 -14.66 1.54 4.42
N GLY A 339 -13.56 1.47 3.65
CA GLY A 339 -12.38 0.67 4.00
C GLY A 339 -12.70 -0.81 4.10
N ASN A 340 -12.43 -1.42 5.24
CA ASN A 340 -12.75 -2.83 5.51
C ASN A 340 -14.25 -3.13 5.71
N GLY A 341 -15.12 -2.14 5.46
CA GLY A 341 -16.56 -2.29 5.57
C GLY A 341 -17.13 -2.23 6.99
N ALA A 342 -16.30 -1.99 8.00
CA ALA A 342 -16.74 -1.96 9.40
C ALA A 342 -17.92 -1.03 9.61
N GLY A 343 -18.94 -1.50 10.31
CA GLY A 343 -20.19 -0.77 10.59
C GLY A 343 -21.16 -0.69 9.42
N THR A 344 -20.92 -1.40 8.32
CA THR A 344 -21.79 -1.52 7.15
C THR A 344 -22.12 -2.97 6.84
N ASP A 345 -22.95 -3.21 5.83
CA ASP A 345 -23.24 -4.54 5.31
C ASP A 345 -22.08 -5.15 4.48
N ALA A 346 -21.03 -4.37 4.21
CA ALA A 346 -19.79 -4.87 3.64
C ALA A 346 -18.79 -5.37 4.70
N ALA A 347 -19.13 -5.36 5.99
CA ALA A 347 -18.26 -5.91 7.02
C ALA A 347 -17.94 -7.38 6.72
N GLY A 348 -16.64 -7.74 6.67
CA GLY A 348 -16.19 -9.08 6.34
C GLY A 348 -15.87 -9.33 4.85
N TRP A 349 -16.08 -8.36 3.98
CA TRP A 349 -15.80 -8.51 2.54
C TRP A 349 -14.38 -9.00 2.25
N LEU A 350 -13.42 -8.62 3.09
CA LEU A 350 -12.03 -9.03 2.88
C LEU A 350 -11.80 -10.52 3.09
N TYR A 351 -12.53 -11.14 4.02
CA TYR A 351 -12.47 -12.60 4.21
C TYR A 351 -13.04 -13.34 2.99
N ASP A 352 -14.13 -12.83 2.38
CA ASP A 352 -14.69 -13.37 1.15
C ASP A 352 -13.70 -13.19 -0.02
N ALA A 353 -13.08 -12.03 -0.13
CA ALA A 353 -12.07 -11.72 -1.16
C ALA A 353 -10.82 -12.61 -1.03
N VAL A 354 -10.35 -12.87 0.19
CA VAL A 354 -9.23 -13.79 0.43
C VAL A 354 -9.62 -15.22 0.10
N SER A 355 -10.84 -15.64 0.44
CA SER A 355 -11.36 -16.97 0.06
C SER A 355 -11.42 -17.15 -1.45
N PHE A 356 -11.83 -16.11 -2.18
CA PHE A 356 -11.79 -16.10 -3.64
C PHE A 356 -10.34 -16.21 -4.15
N TRP A 357 -9.42 -15.38 -3.62
CA TRP A 357 -8.01 -15.40 -3.99
C TRP A 357 -7.40 -16.80 -3.81
N GLU A 358 -7.60 -17.44 -2.67
CA GLU A 358 -7.13 -18.81 -2.43
C GLU A 358 -7.74 -19.81 -3.43
N ALA A 359 -9.02 -19.69 -3.72
CA ALA A 359 -9.69 -20.62 -4.64
C ALA A 359 -9.15 -20.53 -6.09
N VAL A 360 -8.71 -19.37 -6.53
CA VAL A 360 -8.20 -19.16 -7.90
C VAL A 360 -6.71 -19.42 -8.04
N THR A 361 -5.99 -19.59 -6.93
CA THR A 361 -4.54 -19.86 -6.89
C THR A 361 -4.19 -21.21 -6.24
N ALA A 362 -5.18 -22.09 -6.05
CA ALA A 362 -5.04 -23.43 -5.47
C ALA A 362 -4.42 -24.45 -6.43
#